data_a3d2d5cb43e475901ac362fef904086d
#
_entry.id   a3d2d5cb43e475901ac362fef904086d
#
_cell.length_a   1.000
_cell.length_b   1.000
_cell.length_c   1.000
_cell.angle_alpha   90.00
_cell.angle_beta   90.00
_cell.angle_gamma   90.00
#
_symmetry.space_group_name_H-M   'P 1'
#
loop_
_entity.id
_entity.type
_entity.pdbx_description
1 polymer ?
#
loop_
_entity_poly.entity_id
_entity_poly.type
_entity_poly.pdbx_seq_one_letter_code
_entity_poly.pdbx_strand_id
1 'polypeptide(L)'
;MTHLISVIIPNRNGAATIGKCLAAALASRHDNFEVIVVDDASEDGSVEVIERFPCRLIRLAQHGGAAKARNTGARHSRGDILFFTDADCLLQPDSLAIASETLAHAGPDSVAGGTYTPLPHDRRFFSIFQSAFIHYCETRNPQRPDYLATHALAIPASIFRQSGGFREEFLPILEDVEFSHRLRRMGYSLVMNPALQVQHIFDFSLFRSLANAVVKTKYWTLYSIRNGDLLADSGTASRGLKLNVVVFFLGLLLLLLFFATGSVLFPSALAAAIALNLYGNRGLMRAFHDAGGIGFALGAAAYYLLLYPLAVGIGACAGVMKCLGKSAKPGWQH
;
A
#
# COMPACT_ATOMS: atom_id res chain seq x y z
N MET A 1 32.40 1.30 -3.39
CA MET A 1 32.05 0.81 -2.05
C MET A 1 30.55 0.56 -2.02
N THR A 2 30.12 -0.59 -1.56
CA THR A 2 28.67 -0.88 -1.40
C THR A 2 28.17 -0.09 -0.20
N HIS A 3 27.11 0.72 -0.38
CA HIS A 3 26.46 1.46 0.70
C HIS A 3 25.91 0.51 1.76
N LEU A 4 26.03 0.87 3.04
CA LEU A 4 25.37 0.14 4.11
C LEU A 4 23.86 0.42 4.05
N ILE A 5 23.05 -0.65 4.03
CA ILE A 5 21.59 -0.54 4.05
C ILE A 5 21.06 -0.91 5.44
N SER A 6 20.27 -0.03 6.05
CA SER A 6 19.55 -0.37 7.29
C SER A 6 18.11 -0.76 6.91
N VAL A 7 17.77 -2.04 7.07
CA VAL A 7 16.42 -2.57 6.92
C VAL A 7 15.66 -2.29 8.21
N ILE A 8 14.58 -1.50 8.12
CA ILE A 8 13.79 -1.03 9.26
C ILE A 8 12.41 -1.67 9.19
N ILE A 9 12.05 -2.43 10.21
CA ILE A 9 10.82 -3.21 10.29
C ILE A 9 10.03 -2.77 11.54
N PRO A 10 8.92 -2.02 11.38
CA PRO A 10 8.00 -1.79 12.49
C PRO A 10 7.22 -3.08 12.78
N ASN A 11 7.12 -3.45 14.05
CA ASN A 11 6.34 -4.62 14.47
C ASN A 11 5.35 -4.24 15.56
N ARG A 12 4.12 -4.74 15.45
CA ARG A 12 3.14 -4.75 16.53
C ARG A 12 2.24 -5.97 16.40
N ASN A 13 2.24 -6.82 17.42
CA ASN A 13 1.44 -8.05 17.45
C ASN A 13 1.61 -8.91 16.18
N GLY A 14 2.86 -9.03 15.71
CA GLY A 14 3.23 -9.72 14.47
C GLY A 14 3.83 -11.10 14.66
N ALA A 15 3.63 -11.77 15.82
CA ALA A 15 4.25 -13.06 16.13
C ALA A 15 4.04 -14.12 15.03
N ALA A 16 2.91 -14.07 14.32
CA ALA A 16 2.60 -15.01 13.23
C ALA A 16 3.43 -14.79 11.95
N THR A 17 3.97 -13.60 11.73
CA THR A 17 4.60 -13.19 10.46
C THR A 17 6.06 -12.76 10.60
N ILE A 18 6.42 -12.07 11.70
CA ILE A 18 7.73 -11.46 11.88
C ILE A 18 8.90 -12.44 11.73
N GLY A 19 8.77 -13.68 12.19
CA GLY A 19 9.83 -14.67 12.03
C GLY A 19 10.10 -15.01 10.56
N LYS A 20 9.07 -15.09 9.73
CA LYS A 20 9.21 -15.30 8.27
C LYS A 20 9.80 -14.05 7.59
N CYS A 21 9.36 -12.86 8.01
CA CYS A 21 9.89 -11.59 7.52
C CYS A 21 11.40 -11.49 7.80
N LEU A 22 11.83 -11.76 9.02
CA LEU A 22 13.25 -11.74 9.42
C LEU A 22 14.08 -12.79 8.69
N ALA A 23 13.58 -14.01 8.54
CA ALA A 23 14.26 -15.04 7.78
C ALA A 23 14.48 -14.62 6.32
N ALA A 24 13.47 -14.00 5.70
CA ALA A 24 13.56 -13.50 4.33
C ALA A 24 14.53 -12.30 4.21
N ALA A 25 14.51 -11.36 5.15
CA ALA A 25 15.41 -10.21 5.17
C ALA A 25 16.88 -10.64 5.34
N LEU A 26 17.15 -11.59 6.22
CA LEU A 26 18.49 -12.12 6.49
C LEU A 26 19.01 -13.03 5.37
N ALA A 27 18.13 -13.54 4.50
CA ALA A 27 18.49 -14.29 3.30
C ALA A 27 18.81 -13.40 2.09
N SER A 28 18.91 -12.08 2.28
CA SER A 28 19.30 -11.16 1.21
C SER A 28 20.68 -11.48 0.66
N ARG A 29 20.84 -11.33 -0.67
CA ARG A 29 22.13 -11.47 -1.36
C ARG A 29 23.00 -10.20 -1.34
N HIS A 30 22.53 -9.16 -0.67
CA HIS A 30 23.32 -7.94 -0.47
C HIS A 30 24.19 -8.10 0.76
N ASP A 31 25.51 -7.92 0.65
CA ASP A 31 26.45 -8.27 1.73
C ASP A 31 26.55 -7.22 2.84
N ASN A 32 26.17 -5.96 2.59
CA ASN A 32 26.37 -4.85 3.50
C ASN A 32 25.06 -4.27 4.01
N PHE A 33 24.45 -4.93 5.00
CA PHE A 33 23.21 -4.46 5.61
C PHE A 33 23.12 -4.79 7.10
N GLU A 34 22.23 -4.08 7.78
CA GLU A 34 21.79 -4.39 9.15
C GLU A 34 20.26 -4.47 9.17
N VAL A 35 19.72 -5.23 10.11
CA VAL A 35 18.28 -5.35 10.34
C VAL A 35 17.92 -4.76 11.68
N ILE A 36 16.97 -3.82 11.71
CA ILE A 36 16.46 -3.15 12.91
C ILE A 36 14.96 -3.39 12.99
N VAL A 37 14.52 -4.09 14.02
CA VAL A 37 13.09 -4.24 14.33
C VAL A 37 12.73 -3.26 15.44
N VAL A 38 11.66 -2.51 15.24
CA VAL A 38 11.11 -1.65 16.28
C VAL A 38 9.76 -2.21 16.71
N ASP A 39 9.74 -2.80 17.89
CA ASP A 39 8.54 -3.33 18.50
C ASP A 39 7.73 -2.22 19.16
N ASP A 40 6.52 -1.99 18.66
CA ASP A 40 5.62 -0.91 19.07
C ASP A 40 4.68 -1.36 20.19
N ALA A 41 5.28 -1.80 21.31
CA ALA A 41 4.60 -2.30 22.50
C ALA A 41 3.64 -3.48 22.17
N SER A 42 4.20 -4.55 21.59
CA SER A 42 3.44 -5.78 21.34
C SER A 42 3.04 -6.48 22.66
N GLU A 43 1.86 -7.10 22.61
CA GLU A 43 1.26 -7.87 23.72
C GLU A 43 1.20 -9.39 23.42
N ASP A 44 1.68 -9.78 22.22
CA ASP A 44 1.79 -11.18 21.79
C ASP A 44 3.23 -11.71 21.92
N GLY A 45 3.50 -12.89 21.43
CA GLY A 45 4.85 -13.51 21.43
C GLY A 45 5.83 -12.93 20.38
N SER A 46 5.62 -11.72 19.87
CA SER A 46 6.48 -11.11 18.83
C SER A 46 7.91 -10.94 19.29
N VAL A 47 8.12 -10.44 20.52
CA VAL A 47 9.44 -10.14 21.07
C VAL A 47 10.27 -11.42 21.15
N GLU A 48 9.71 -12.49 21.70
CA GLU A 48 10.36 -13.79 21.84
C GLU A 48 10.72 -14.41 20.48
N VAL A 49 9.92 -14.14 19.44
CA VAL A 49 10.24 -14.56 18.07
C VAL A 49 11.41 -13.74 17.53
N ILE A 50 11.39 -12.42 17.68
CA ILE A 50 12.43 -11.51 17.16
C ILE A 50 13.80 -11.80 17.80
N GLU A 51 13.86 -12.04 19.13
CA GLU A 51 15.09 -12.31 19.88
C GLU A 51 15.84 -13.57 19.39
N ARG A 52 15.22 -14.44 18.61
CA ARG A 52 15.87 -15.63 17.99
C ARG A 52 16.67 -15.30 16.74
N PHE A 53 16.60 -14.06 16.23
CA PHE A 53 17.24 -13.64 15.00
C PHE A 53 18.39 -12.66 15.25
N PRO A 54 19.45 -12.67 14.44
CA PRO A 54 20.57 -11.74 14.55
C PRO A 54 20.19 -10.35 14.02
N CYS A 55 19.27 -9.68 14.70
CA CYS A 55 18.80 -8.33 14.37
C CYS A 55 18.84 -7.45 15.62
N ARG A 56 18.82 -6.13 15.40
CA ARG A 56 18.72 -5.18 16.50
C ARG A 56 17.25 -4.95 16.84
N LEU A 57 16.83 -5.34 18.05
CA LEU A 57 15.51 -5.07 18.58
C LEU A 57 15.50 -3.78 19.39
N ILE A 58 14.53 -2.89 19.09
CA ILE A 58 14.22 -1.68 19.87
C ILE A 58 12.77 -1.81 20.32
N ARG A 59 12.52 -1.69 21.62
CA ARG A 59 11.18 -1.81 22.19
C ARG A 59 10.68 -0.43 22.62
N LEU A 60 9.51 -0.02 22.09
CA LEU A 60 8.83 1.20 22.56
C LEU A 60 8.10 0.91 23.86
N ALA A 61 8.16 1.86 24.80
CA ALA A 61 7.50 1.71 26.11
C ALA A 61 5.98 1.72 26.01
N GLN A 62 5.43 2.32 24.95
CA GLN A 62 3.99 2.40 24.69
C GLN A 62 3.73 2.52 23.20
N HIS A 63 2.54 2.09 22.78
CA HIS A 63 2.09 2.16 21.40
C HIS A 63 2.14 3.58 20.83
N GLY A 64 2.82 3.73 19.70
CA GLY A 64 2.99 5.01 19.02
C GLY A 64 2.67 4.98 17.52
N GLY A 65 2.38 3.80 16.96
CA GLY A 65 2.06 3.61 15.55
C GLY A 65 3.27 3.40 14.64
N ALA A 66 2.99 2.96 13.41
CA ALA A 66 4.01 2.57 12.44
C ALA A 66 4.96 3.71 12.08
N ALA A 67 4.47 4.94 11.94
CA ALA A 67 5.30 6.12 11.66
C ALA A 67 6.36 6.34 12.74
N LYS A 68 5.97 6.30 14.03
CA LYS A 68 6.89 6.44 15.16
C LYS A 68 7.89 5.29 15.23
N ALA A 69 7.45 4.07 14.99
CA ALA A 69 8.33 2.91 14.97
C ALA A 69 9.38 3.04 13.84
N ARG A 70 8.97 3.40 12.60
CA ARG A 70 9.90 3.62 11.49
C ARG A 70 10.88 4.77 11.76
N ASN A 71 10.40 5.91 12.29
CA ASN A 71 11.27 7.03 12.68
C ASN A 71 12.28 6.61 13.76
N THR A 72 11.85 5.82 14.74
CA THR A 72 12.74 5.31 15.78
C THR A 72 13.81 4.39 15.19
N GLY A 73 13.46 3.48 14.30
CA GLY A 73 14.41 2.65 13.58
C GLY A 73 15.44 3.48 12.81
N ALA A 74 14.97 4.49 12.08
CA ALA A 74 15.81 5.40 11.32
C ALA A 74 16.80 6.20 12.19
N ARG A 75 16.37 6.65 13.38
CA ARG A 75 17.29 7.33 14.33
C ARG A 75 18.41 6.41 14.87
N HIS A 76 18.16 5.12 14.91
CA HIS A 76 19.12 4.14 15.44
C HIS A 76 19.89 3.40 14.35
N SER A 77 19.63 3.72 13.08
CA SER A 77 20.30 3.14 11.93
C SER A 77 21.70 3.72 11.72
N ARG A 78 22.58 2.93 11.09
CA ARG A 78 23.92 3.33 10.68
C ARG A 78 24.08 3.37 9.16
N GLY A 79 23.06 2.92 8.43
CA GLY A 79 23.09 2.82 6.97
C GLY A 79 23.07 4.16 6.27
N ASP A 80 23.72 4.20 5.11
CA ASP A 80 23.63 5.30 4.16
C ASP A 80 22.27 5.32 3.46
N ILE A 81 21.68 4.13 3.32
CA ILE A 81 20.34 3.90 2.76
C ILE A 81 19.46 3.29 3.84
N LEU A 82 18.26 3.84 4.02
CA LEU A 82 17.21 3.25 4.83
C LEU A 82 16.27 2.48 3.92
N PHE A 83 16.03 1.21 4.24
CA PHE A 83 15.05 0.38 3.56
C PHE A 83 13.91 0.04 4.53
N PHE A 84 12.72 0.56 4.25
CA PHE A 84 11.53 0.26 5.06
C PHE A 84 10.77 -0.91 4.46
N THR A 85 10.32 -1.82 5.33
CA THR A 85 9.41 -2.92 4.99
C THR A 85 8.52 -3.23 6.19
N ASP A 86 7.45 -4.01 6.00
CA ASP A 86 6.50 -4.33 7.07
C ASP A 86 6.75 -5.74 7.64
N ALA A 87 6.30 -6.00 8.88
CA ALA A 87 6.53 -7.26 9.61
C ALA A 87 5.84 -8.50 8.99
N ASP A 88 5.00 -8.27 7.98
CA ASP A 88 4.28 -9.28 7.18
C ASP A 88 4.71 -9.31 5.72
N CYS A 89 5.84 -8.66 5.39
CA CYS A 89 6.46 -8.62 4.07
C CYS A 89 7.75 -9.44 4.03
N LEU A 90 7.89 -10.29 3.03
CA LEU A 90 9.05 -11.13 2.78
C LEU A 90 9.88 -10.51 1.65
N LEU A 91 11.09 -10.05 1.95
CA LEU A 91 11.99 -9.54 0.93
C LEU A 91 12.34 -10.66 -0.05
N GLN A 92 12.39 -10.32 -1.36
CA GLN A 92 13.02 -11.22 -2.32
C GLN A 92 14.55 -11.14 -2.15
N PRO A 93 15.29 -12.21 -2.45
CA PRO A 93 16.75 -12.25 -2.17
C PRO A 93 17.53 -11.07 -2.76
N ASP A 94 17.10 -10.53 -3.89
CA ASP A 94 17.76 -9.43 -4.58
C ASP A 94 17.17 -8.04 -4.28
N SER A 95 16.14 -7.94 -3.41
CA SER A 95 15.44 -6.68 -3.15
C SER A 95 16.37 -5.55 -2.72
N LEU A 96 17.32 -5.81 -1.82
CA LEU A 96 18.24 -4.78 -1.32
C LEU A 96 19.24 -4.36 -2.39
N ALA A 97 19.74 -5.29 -3.20
CA ALA A 97 20.62 -4.99 -4.33
C ALA A 97 19.92 -4.13 -5.37
N ILE A 98 18.68 -4.51 -5.77
CA ILE A 98 17.85 -3.74 -6.70
C ILE A 98 17.57 -2.35 -6.16
N ALA A 99 17.27 -2.20 -4.86
CA ALA A 99 17.03 -0.91 -4.24
C ALA A 99 18.27 0.00 -4.31
N SER A 100 19.45 -0.53 -3.98
CA SER A 100 20.73 0.19 -4.07
C SER A 100 21.05 0.62 -5.49
N GLU A 101 20.92 -0.28 -6.45
CA GLU A 101 21.15 -0.01 -7.87
C GLU A 101 20.16 1.03 -8.42
N THR A 102 18.88 0.93 -8.03
CA THR A 102 17.85 1.91 -8.45
C THR A 102 18.23 3.32 -7.99
N LEU A 103 18.62 3.49 -6.72
CA LEU A 103 19.05 4.77 -6.20
C LEU A 103 20.33 5.28 -6.89
N ALA A 104 21.30 4.40 -7.13
CA ALA A 104 22.54 4.76 -7.82
C ALA A 104 22.31 5.29 -9.25
N HIS A 105 21.35 4.69 -9.98
CA HIS A 105 21.00 5.12 -11.34
C HIS A 105 20.10 6.37 -11.35
N ALA A 106 19.24 6.54 -10.35
CA ALA A 106 18.28 7.65 -10.30
C ALA A 106 18.91 8.98 -9.85
N GLY A 107 20.06 8.91 -9.20
CA GLY A 107 20.78 10.08 -8.72
C GLY A 107 20.53 10.46 -7.26
N PRO A 108 21.28 11.44 -6.73
CA PRO A 108 21.36 11.71 -5.29
C PRO A 108 20.08 12.26 -4.66
N ASP A 109 19.20 12.89 -5.46
CA ASP A 109 17.94 13.48 -4.98
C ASP A 109 16.74 12.57 -5.22
N SER A 110 16.98 11.25 -5.24
CA SER A 110 15.96 10.26 -5.58
C SER A 110 15.64 9.34 -4.41
N VAL A 111 14.38 8.88 -4.39
CA VAL A 111 13.85 7.88 -3.47
C VAL A 111 13.25 6.75 -4.30
N ALA A 112 13.59 5.51 -3.98
CA ALA A 112 13.15 4.33 -4.72
C ALA A 112 12.05 3.59 -3.96
N GLY A 113 11.03 3.15 -4.68
CA GLY A 113 9.98 2.29 -4.17
C GLY A 113 9.83 1.03 -5.00
N GLY A 114 9.40 0.00 -4.33
CA GLY A 114 8.98 -1.26 -4.94
C GLY A 114 7.51 -1.53 -4.74
N THR A 115 7.11 -2.77 -4.99
CA THR A 115 5.73 -3.22 -4.91
C THR A 115 5.64 -4.65 -4.38
N TYR A 116 4.41 -5.15 -4.19
CA TYR A 116 4.22 -6.57 -3.88
C TYR A 116 4.48 -7.44 -5.11
N THR A 117 4.93 -8.68 -4.88
CA THR A 117 4.83 -9.72 -5.91
C THR A 117 3.38 -9.90 -6.35
N PRO A 118 3.09 -10.23 -7.62
CA PRO A 118 1.70 -10.48 -8.06
C PRO A 118 1.01 -11.58 -7.25
N LEU A 119 1.78 -12.57 -6.77
CA LEU A 119 1.30 -13.66 -5.93
C LEU A 119 1.79 -13.48 -4.49
N PRO A 120 0.88 -13.45 -3.48
CA PRO A 120 1.24 -13.36 -2.08
C PRO A 120 1.83 -14.67 -1.56
N HIS A 121 2.30 -14.66 -0.31
CA HIS A 121 2.79 -15.85 0.37
C HIS A 121 1.69 -16.92 0.54
N ASP A 122 0.50 -16.49 0.96
CA ASP A 122 -0.66 -17.36 1.06
C ASP A 122 -1.46 -17.38 -0.26
N ARG A 123 -2.04 -18.54 -0.60
CA ARG A 123 -2.72 -18.78 -1.88
C ARG A 123 -4.25 -18.60 -1.80
N ARG A 124 -4.75 -17.85 -0.83
CA ARG A 124 -6.18 -17.58 -0.71
C ARG A 124 -6.64 -16.63 -1.80
N PHE A 125 -7.85 -16.82 -2.29
CA PHE A 125 -8.43 -16.01 -3.38
C PHE A 125 -8.32 -14.50 -3.11
N PHE A 126 -8.74 -14.04 -1.93
CA PHE A 126 -8.74 -12.60 -1.60
C PHE A 126 -7.34 -12.05 -1.34
N SER A 127 -6.40 -12.88 -0.93
CA SER A 127 -4.99 -12.51 -0.81
C SER A 127 -4.35 -12.32 -2.19
N ILE A 128 -4.61 -13.24 -3.14
CA ILE A 128 -4.15 -13.12 -4.53
C ILE A 128 -4.78 -11.88 -5.18
N PHE A 129 -6.09 -11.68 -5.00
CA PHE A 129 -6.77 -10.47 -5.48
C PHE A 129 -6.08 -9.20 -4.97
N GLN A 130 -5.83 -9.10 -3.66
CA GLN A 130 -5.22 -7.93 -3.04
C GLN A 130 -3.80 -7.68 -3.55
N SER A 131 -2.98 -8.73 -3.67
CA SER A 131 -1.61 -8.62 -4.15
C SER A 131 -1.55 -8.17 -5.61
N ALA A 132 -2.30 -8.83 -6.50
CA ALA A 132 -2.37 -8.49 -7.91
C ALA A 132 -2.94 -7.08 -8.14
N PHE A 133 -3.97 -6.68 -7.37
CA PHE A 133 -4.56 -5.35 -7.41
C PHE A 133 -3.55 -4.26 -7.05
N ILE A 134 -2.83 -4.42 -5.91
CA ILE A 134 -1.84 -3.43 -5.45
C ILE A 134 -0.67 -3.39 -6.43
N HIS A 135 -0.11 -4.55 -6.80
CA HIS A 135 0.97 -4.64 -7.78
C HIS A 135 0.64 -3.87 -9.07
N TYR A 136 -0.53 -4.12 -9.65
CA TYR A 136 -0.97 -3.42 -10.85
C TYR A 136 -1.11 -1.91 -10.62
N CYS A 137 -1.74 -1.50 -9.52
CA CYS A 137 -1.98 -0.09 -9.25
C CYS A 137 -0.69 0.70 -9.03
N GLU A 138 0.32 0.11 -8.39
CA GLU A 138 1.60 0.76 -8.11
C GLU A 138 2.53 0.76 -9.33
N THR A 139 2.47 -0.28 -10.17
CA THR A 139 3.41 -0.45 -11.30
C THR A 139 2.89 0.03 -12.66
N ARG A 140 1.61 0.37 -12.81
CA ARG A 140 1.03 0.80 -14.10
C ARG A 140 1.59 2.10 -14.66
N ASN A 141 2.15 2.99 -13.80
CA ASN A 141 2.78 4.25 -14.19
C ASN A 141 4.14 4.43 -13.48
N PRO A 142 5.12 3.56 -13.72
CA PRO A 142 6.38 3.55 -12.97
C PRO A 142 7.21 4.83 -13.19
N GLN A 143 7.03 5.52 -14.31
CA GLN A 143 7.71 6.77 -14.65
C GLN A 143 7.23 7.98 -13.83
N ARG A 144 6.02 7.93 -13.28
CA ARG A 144 5.41 9.03 -12.52
C ARG A 144 4.58 8.46 -11.37
N PRO A 145 5.22 7.83 -10.38
CA PRO A 145 4.51 7.34 -9.21
C PRO A 145 3.96 8.52 -8.42
N ASP A 146 2.73 8.40 -7.95
CA ASP A 146 2.14 9.43 -7.09
C ASP A 146 2.72 9.35 -5.68
N TYR A 147 2.90 8.14 -5.18
CA TYR A 147 3.55 7.85 -3.92
C TYR A 147 4.35 6.54 -4.01
N LEU A 148 5.19 6.31 -3.01
CA LEU A 148 5.92 5.06 -2.78
C LEU A 148 5.49 4.48 -1.43
N ALA A 149 5.07 3.23 -1.43
CA ALA A 149 4.59 2.57 -0.23
C ALA A 149 5.75 2.07 0.65
N THR A 150 5.60 2.17 1.97
CA THR A 150 6.63 1.79 2.94
C THR A 150 6.92 0.29 3.01
N HIS A 151 6.12 -0.55 2.39
CA HIS A 151 6.40 -1.98 2.35
C HIS A 151 7.67 -2.34 1.55
N ALA A 152 8.12 -1.45 0.64
CA ALA A 152 9.38 -1.59 -0.11
C ALA A 152 9.92 -0.20 -0.49
N LEU A 153 10.32 0.61 0.50
CA LEU A 153 10.79 1.98 0.31
C LEU A 153 12.28 2.08 0.65
N ALA A 154 13.10 2.47 -0.32
CA ALA A 154 14.51 2.77 -0.13
C ALA A 154 14.77 4.27 -0.28
N ILE A 155 15.43 4.88 0.70
CA ILE A 155 15.69 6.31 0.74
C ILE A 155 17.11 6.58 1.30
N PRO A 156 17.89 7.50 0.71
CA PRO A 156 19.11 7.96 1.34
C PRO A 156 18.84 8.53 2.74
N ALA A 157 19.63 8.11 3.73
CA ALA A 157 19.45 8.53 5.12
C ALA A 157 19.54 10.07 5.30
N SER A 158 20.30 10.75 4.43
CA SER A 158 20.37 12.22 4.36
C SER A 158 19.01 12.84 3.99
N ILE A 159 18.37 12.33 2.94
CA ILE A 159 17.04 12.81 2.49
C ILE A 159 16.00 12.56 3.58
N PHE A 160 16.01 11.37 4.20
CA PHE A 160 15.07 11.04 5.28
C PHE A 160 15.21 12.03 6.46
N ARG A 161 16.45 12.34 6.88
CA ARG A 161 16.69 13.31 7.95
C ARG A 161 16.27 14.73 7.56
N GLN A 162 16.63 15.19 6.34
CA GLN A 162 16.29 16.52 5.86
C GLN A 162 14.77 16.71 5.70
N SER A 163 14.06 15.66 5.30
CA SER A 163 12.59 15.69 5.16
C SER A 163 11.84 15.61 6.50
N GLY A 164 12.52 15.38 7.63
CA GLY A 164 11.91 15.26 8.96
C GLY A 164 11.22 13.93 9.23
N GLY A 165 11.40 12.91 8.37
CA GLY A 165 10.84 11.58 8.54
C GLY A 165 9.32 11.51 8.37
N PHE A 166 8.69 10.46 8.85
CA PHE A 166 7.23 10.29 8.82
C PHE A 166 6.55 11.15 9.89
N ARG A 167 5.37 11.69 9.60
CA ARG A 167 4.56 12.40 10.59
C ARG A 167 3.91 11.42 11.57
N GLU A 168 4.29 11.49 12.86
CA GLU A 168 3.83 10.55 13.89
C GLU A 168 2.38 10.80 14.31
N GLU A 169 1.92 12.07 14.28
CA GLU A 169 0.55 12.47 14.60
C GLU A 169 -0.33 12.60 13.36
N PHE A 170 -0.16 11.71 12.40
CA PHE A 170 -0.95 11.70 11.16
C PHE A 170 -2.22 10.85 11.29
N LEU A 171 -2.76 10.40 10.16
CA LEU A 171 -3.81 9.39 10.12
C LEU A 171 -3.24 8.04 10.55
N PRO A 172 -4.08 7.09 11.01
CA PRO A 172 -3.63 5.74 11.37
C PRO A 172 -2.95 4.96 10.24
N ILE A 173 -3.17 5.39 9.00
CA ILE A 173 -2.57 4.87 7.77
C ILE A 173 -2.32 6.04 6.80
N LEU A 174 -1.59 5.82 5.70
CA LEU A 174 -1.23 6.80 4.64
C LEU A 174 -0.12 7.77 5.04
N GLU A 175 0.68 7.44 6.04
CA GLU A 175 1.90 8.18 6.38
C GLU A 175 2.93 8.17 5.24
N ASP A 176 2.94 7.09 4.44
CA ASP A 176 3.76 6.92 3.24
C ASP A 176 3.30 7.82 2.09
N VAL A 177 2.01 7.98 1.91
CA VAL A 177 1.42 8.88 0.90
C VAL A 177 1.73 10.35 1.24
N GLU A 178 1.49 10.75 2.50
CA GLU A 178 1.85 12.10 2.97
C GLU A 178 3.34 12.35 2.79
N PHE A 179 4.17 11.41 3.20
CA PHE A 179 5.62 11.51 3.12
C PHE A 179 6.08 11.66 1.66
N SER A 180 5.55 10.84 0.76
CA SER A 180 5.86 10.91 -0.68
C SER A 180 5.44 12.24 -1.30
N HIS A 181 4.25 12.75 -0.97
CA HIS A 181 3.78 14.05 -1.45
C HIS A 181 4.66 15.20 -0.91
N ARG A 182 5.12 15.10 0.34
CA ARG A 182 6.02 16.09 0.94
C ARG A 182 7.41 16.05 0.30
N LEU A 183 7.97 14.86 0.06
CA LEU A 183 9.23 14.72 -0.68
C LEU A 183 9.17 15.38 -2.07
N ARG A 184 8.08 15.13 -2.82
CA ARG A 184 7.88 15.77 -4.14
C ARG A 184 7.80 17.30 -4.04
N ARG A 185 7.12 17.85 -3.03
CA ARG A 185 7.08 19.31 -2.80
C ARG A 185 8.46 19.88 -2.44
N MET A 186 9.31 19.10 -1.80
CA MET A 186 10.70 19.47 -1.52
C MET A 186 11.64 19.32 -2.72
N GLY A 187 11.13 18.83 -3.87
CA GLY A 187 11.93 18.70 -5.11
C GLY A 187 12.58 17.33 -5.31
N TYR A 188 12.36 16.36 -4.41
CA TYR A 188 12.91 15.01 -4.57
C TYR A 188 12.14 14.20 -5.62
N SER A 189 12.86 13.34 -6.33
CA SER A 189 12.32 12.45 -7.35
C SER A 189 11.88 11.13 -6.74
N LEU A 190 10.65 10.70 -7.05
CA LEU A 190 10.16 9.38 -6.71
C LEU A 190 10.36 8.43 -7.89
N VAL A 191 10.96 7.27 -7.65
CA VAL A 191 11.25 6.26 -8.66
C VAL A 191 10.59 4.94 -8.25
N MET A 192 9.61 4.49 -9.03
CA MET A 192 9.02 3.16 -8.87
C MET A 192 9.79 2.15 -9.71
N ASN A 193 10.39 1.16 -9.06
CA ASN A 193 11.02 0.02 -9.75
C ASN A 193 10.15 -1.23 -9.58
N PRO A 194 9.45 -1.71 -10.63
CA PRO A 194 8.62 -2.91 -10.55
C PRO A 194 9.40 -4.21 -10.24
N ALA A 195 10.73 -4.21 -10.43
CA ALA A 195 11.57 -5.35 -10.07
C ALA A 195 11.91 -5.38 -8.57
N LEU A 196 11.80 -4.26 -7.87
CA LEU A 196 11.94 -4.20 -6.43
C LEU A 196 10.66 -4.74 -5.79
N GLN A 197 10.69 -5.98 -5.35
CA GLN A 197 9.49 -6.68 -4.89
C GLN A 197 9.64 -7.24 -3.49
N VAL A 198 8.53 -7.26 -2.77
CA VAL A 198 8.35 -7.98 -1.51
C VAL A 198 7.10 -8.84 -1.57
N GLN A 199 7.09 -10.00 -0.91
CA GLN A 199 5.95 -10.89 -0.90
C GLN A 199 5.17 -10.75 0.40
N HIS A 200 3.91 -10.32 0.32
CA HIS A 200 3.09 -10.07 1.52
C HIS A 200 2.37 -11.32 2.00
N ILE A 201 2.15 -11.42 3.32
CA ILE A 201 1.33 -12.43 3.99
C ILE A 201 0.00 -11.77 4.36
N PHE A 202 -1.01 -11.84 3.48
CA PHE A 202 -2.31 -11.18 3.72
C PHE A 202 -3.22 -11.98 4.62
N ASP A 203 -3.30 -13.29 4.41
CA ASP A 203 -4.25 -14.20 5.07
C ASP A 203 -5.70 -13.67 5.00
N PHE A 204 -6.11 -13.15 3.83
CA PHE A 204 -7.41 -12.50 3.66
C PHE A 204 -8.53 -13.50 3.41
N SER A 205 -9.56 -13.42 4.25
CA SER A 205 -10.91 -13.90 3.95
C SER A 205 -11.71 -12.83 3.21
N LEU A 206 -12.90 -13.17 2.69
CA LEU A 206 -13.84 -12.19 2.11
C LEU A 206 -14.07 -11.00 3.05
N PHE A 207 -14.41 -11.27 4.30
CA PHE A 207 -14.73 -10.24 5.28
C PHE A 207 -13.52 -9.35 5.62
N ARG A 208 -12.32 -9.95 5.73
CA ARG A 208 -11.09 -9.18 5.94
C ARG A 208 -10.77 -8.28 4.74
N SER A 209 -10.95 -8.77 3.51
CA SER A 209 -10.75 -8.00 2.29
C SER A 209 -11.71 -6.81 2.21
N LEU A 210 -13.01 -7.03 2.46
CA LEU A 210 -14.01 -5.97 2.46
C LEU A 210 -13.76 -4.95 3.59
N ALA A 211 -13.47 -5.40 4.80
CA ALA A 211 -13.15 -4.53 5.93
C ALA A 211 -11.92 -3.66 5.65
N ASN A 212 -10.86 -4.25 5.07
CA ASN A 212 -9.68 -3.52 4.64
C ASN A 212 -10.02 -2.45 3.59
N ALA A 213 -10.88 -2.77 2.60
CA ALA A 213 -11.33 -1.82 1.58
C ALA A 213 -12.08 -0.63 2.22
N VAL A 214 -12.99 -0.88 3.17
CA VAL A 214 -13.71 0.17 3.92
C VAL A 214 -12.74 1.07 4.66
N VAL A 215 -11.82 0.49 5.45
CA VAL A 215 -10.87 1.26 6.27
C VAL A 215 -9.93 2.07 5.40
N LYS A 216 -9.32 1.47 4.39
CA LYS A 216 -8.41 2.17 3.47
C LYS A 216 -9.12 3.31 2.74
N THR A 217 -10.30 3.06 2.18
CA THR A 217 -11.05 4.10 1.44
C THR A 217 -11.50 5.24 2.35
N LYS A 218 -11.92 4.95 3.59
CA LYS A 218 -12.27 5.98 4.57
C LYS A 218 -11.13 6.99 4.79
N TYR A 219 -9.91 6.50 5.00
CA TYR A 219 -8.77 7.38 5.25
C TYR A 219 -8.25 8.04 3.97
N TRP A 220 -8.29 7.34 2.83
CA TRP A 220 -7.99 7.92 1.52
C TRP A 220 -8.94 9.07 1.19
N THR A 221 -10.24 8.90 1.36
CA THR A 221 -11.24 9.96 1.12
C THR A 221 -11.00 11.15 2.03
N LEU A 222 -10.76 10.91 3.33
CA LEU A 222 -10.45 11.98 4.28
C LEU A 222 -9.18 12.74 3.90
N TYR A 223 -8.13 12.04 3.49
CA TYR A 223 -6.87 12.63 3.04
C TYR A 223 -7.07 13.44 1.76
N SER A 224 -7.70 12.84 0.74
CA SER A 224 -7.90 13.47 -0.56
C SER A 224 -8.80 14.71 -0.52
N ILE A 225 -9.83 14.73 0.34
CA ILE A 225 -10.63 15.94 0.56
C ILE A 225 -9.76 17.06 1.12
N ARG A 226 -8.91 16.77 2.11
CA ARG A 226 -8.05 17.76 2.74
C ARG A 226 -6.93 18.25 1.82
N ASN A 227 -6.43 17.37 0.97
CA ASN A 227 -5.37 17.67 0.01
C ASN A 227 -5.91 18.30 -1.29
N GLY A 228 -7.24 18.33 -1.49
CA GLY A 228 -7.88 18.90 -2.68
C GLY A 228 -7.71 18.05 -3.94
N ASP A 229 -7.39 16.76 -3.81
CA ASP A 229 -7.04 15.86 -4.91
C ASP A 229 -7.97 14.63 -5.07
N LEU A 230 -9.22 14.74 -4.59
CA LEU A 230 -10.18 13.63 -4.57
C LEU A 230 -10.33 12.89 -5.92
N LEU A 231 -10.15 13.58 -7.04
CA LEU A 231 -10.24 13.01 -8.39
C LEU A 231 -8.87 12.59 -8.96
N ALA A 232 -7.78 12.77 -8.23
CA ALA A 232 -6.45 12.37 -8.67
C ALA A 232 -6.37 10.85 -8.88
N ASP A 233 -5.47 10.43 -9.76
CA ASP A 233 -5.17 9.02 -10.03
C ASP A 233 -4.00 8.58 -9.16
N SER A 234 -4.30 8.16 -7.92
CA SER A 234 -3.28 7.89 -6.91
C SER A 234 -3.25 6.41 -6.53
N GLY A 235 -2.26 5.69 -7.02
CA GLY A 235 -2.01 4.28 -6.69
C GLY A 235 -3.30 3.43 -6.64
N THR A 236 -3.60 2.87 -5.47
CA THR A 236 -4.81 2.07 -5.24
C THR A 236 -6.10 2.89 -5.24
N ALA A 237 -6.06 4.20 -4.94
CA ALA A 237 -7.18 5.12 -5.11
C ALA A 237 -7.32 5.60 -6.57
N SER A 238 -7.23 4.68 -7.49
CA SER A 238 -7.15 4.89 -8.94
C SER A 238 -8.42 5.45 -9.55
N ARG A 239 -8.27 6.13 -10.70
CA ARG A 239 -9.44 6.53 -11.52
C ARG A 239 -10.27 5.33 -11.94
N GLY A 240 -9.63 4.19 -12.24
CA GLY A 240 -10.33 2.95 -12.57
C GLY A 240 -11.21 2.44 -11.43
N LEU A 241 -10.72 2.48 -10.18
CA LEU A 241 -11.52 2.12 -9.01
C LEU A 241 -12.67 3.11 -8.78
N LYS A 242 -12.43 4.41 -8.91
CA LYS A 242 -13.47 5.44 -8.78
C LYS A 242 -14.56 5.26 -9.83
N LEU A 243 -14.19 5.02 -11.10
CA LEU A 243 -15.13 4.69 -12.18
C LEU A 243 -15.93 3.43 -11.83
N ASN A 244 -15.27 2.38 -11.35
CA ASN A 244 -15.94 1.13 -10.96
C ASN A 244 -17.02 1.37 -9.88
N VAL A 245 -16.74 2.20 -8.88
CA VAL A 245 -17.71 2.58 -7.84
C VAL A 245 -18.88 3.35 -8.43
N VAL A 246 -18.62 4.33 -9.31
CA VAL A 246 -19.67 5.10 -9.96
C VAL A 246 -20.57 4.21 -10.82
N VAL A 247 -19.97 3.32 -11.62
CA VAL A 247 -20.73 2.37 -12.49
C VAL A 247 -21.57 1.42 -11.65
N PHE A 248 -21.07 0.96 -10.50
CA PHE A 248 -21.83 0.10 -9.60
C PHE A 248 -23.11 0.79 -9.07
N PHE A 249 -22.99 2.00 -8.50
CA PHE A 249 -24.15 2.71 -7.96
C PHE A 249 -25.10 3.21 -9.04
N LEU A 250 -24.58 3.66 -10.20
CA LEU A 250 -25.38 3.94 -11.38
C LEU A 250 -26.13 2.69 -11.84
N GLY A 251 -25.48 1.54 -11.83
CA GLY A 251 -26.09 0.26 -12.17
C GLY A 251 -27.29 -0.10 -11.28
N LEU A 252 -27.15 0.10 -9.96
CA LEU A 252 -28.28 -0.09 -9.03
C LEU A 252 -29.47 0.84 -9.38
N LEU A 253 -29.21 2.11 -9.70
CA LEU A 253 -30.22 3.06 -10.11
C LEU A 253 -30.89 2.64 -11.41
N LEU A 254 -30.12 2.23 -12.44
CA LEU A 254 -30.66 1.77 -13.72
C LEU A 254 -31.52 0.52 -13.55
N LEU A 255 -31.15 -0.41 -12.67
CA LEU A 255 -31.99 -1.57 -12.35
C LEU A 255 -33.31 -1.16 -11.68
N LEU A 256 -33.28 -0.24 -10.72
CA LEU A 256 -34.51 0.29 -10.11
C LEU A 256 -35.43 0.94 -11.13
N LEU A 257 -34.88 1.74 -12.06
CA LEU A 257 -35.63 2.37 -13.13
C LEU A 257 -36.21 1.35 -14.11
N PHE A 258 -35.49 0.28 -14.40
CA PHE A 258 -36.00 -0.83 -15.21
C PHE A 258 -37.21 -1.49 -14.55
N PHE A 259 -37.12 -1.83 -13.25
CA PHE A 259 -38.26 -2.43 -12.55
C PHE A 259 -39.45 -1.48 -12.42
N ALA A 260 -39.22 -0.16 -12.34
CA ALA A 260 -40.29 0.83 -12.26
C ALA A 260 -41.00 1.09 -13.59
N THR A 261 -40.29 1.01 -14.74
CA THR A 261 -40.80 1.45 -16.04
C THR A 261 -40.96 0.33 -17.06
N GLY A 262 -40.29 -0.81 -16.87
CA GLY A 262 -40.21 -1.90 -17.86
C GLY A 262 -39.38 -1.57 -19.11
N SER A 263 -38.73 -0.41 -19.18
CA SER A 263 -38.02 0.03 -20.37
C SER A 263 -36.66 -0.65 -20.54
N VAL A 264 -36.46 -1.31 -21.67
CA VAL A 264 -35.22 -2.00 -22.06
C VAL A 264 -34.01 -1.08 -22.23
N LEU A 265 -34.22 0.23 -22.29
CA LEU A 265 -33.12 1.22 -22.34
C LEU A 265 -32.21 1.17 -21.13
N PHE A 266 -32.76 0.90 -19.94
CA PHE A 266 -31.99 0.88 -18.71
C PHE A 266 -31.01 -0.30 -18.61
N PRO A 267 -31.42 -1.57 -18.86
CA PRO A 267 -30.48 -2.68 -18.91
C PRO A 267 -29.46 -2.56 -20.05
N SER A 268 -29.83 -1.96 -21.19
CA SER A 268 -28.90 -1.68 -22.28
C SER A 268 -27.83 -0.65 -21.86
N ALA A 269 -28.25 0.42 -21.17
CA ALA A 269 -27.31 1.41 -20.61
C ALA A 269 -26.41 0.81 -19.56
N LEU A 270 -26.94 -0.07 -18.71
CA LEU A 270 -26.13 -0.80 -17.70
C LEU A 270 -25.08 -1.69 -18.37
N ALA A 271 -25.47 -2.46 -19.40
CA ALA A 271 -24.53 -3.32 -20.13
C ALA A 271 -23.39 -2.48 -20.77
N ALA A 272 -23.75 -1.33 -21.38
CA ALA A 272 -22.77 -0.41 -21.96
C ALA A 272 -21.82 0.16 -20.87
N ALA A 273 -22.35 0.56 -19.71
CA ALA A 273 -21.55 1.09 -18.60
C ALA A 273 -20.57 0.02 -18.05
N ILE A 274 -21.03 -1.23 -17.89
CA ILE A 274 -20.16 -2.35 -17.46
C ILE A 274 -19.07 -2.61 -18.51
N ALA A 275 -19.41 -2.63 -19.80
CA ALA A 275 -18.44 -2.83 -20.87
C ALA A 275 -17.36 -1.73 -20.88
N LEU A 276 -17.74 -0.47 -20.74
CA LEU A 276 -16.83 0.66 -20.63
C LEU A 276 -15.94 0.57 -19.38
N ASN A 277 -16.50 0.15 -18.24
CA ASN A 277 -15.74 -0.04 -17.02
C ASN A 277 -14.71 -1.17 -17.17
N LEU A 278 -15.08 -2.31 -17.75
CA LEU A 278 -14.16 -3.41 -18.03
C LEU A 278 -13.07 -3.00 -19.02
N TYR A 279 -13.43 -2.25 -20.07
CA TYR A 279 -12.45 -1.72 -21.02
C TYR A 279 -11.48 -0.75 -20.36
N GLY A 280 -11.96 0.16 -19.51
CA GLY A 280 -11.13 1.09 -18.74
C GLY A 280 -10.19 0.39 -17.75
N ASN A 281 -10.61 -0.74 -17.21
CA ASN A 281 -9.83 -1.57 -16.26
C ASN A 281 -9.19 -2.80 -16.91
N ARG A 282 -9.07 -2.87 -18.25
CA ARG A 282 -8.53 -4.06 -18.96
C ARG A 282 -7.14 -4.46 -18.51
N GLY A 283 -6.30 -3.51 -18.09
CA GLY A 283 -4.97 -3.79 -17.54
C GLY A 283 -5.06 -4.53 -16.21
N LEU A 284 -5.98 -4.15 -15.33
CA LEU A 284 -6.24 -4.86 -14.08
C LEU A 284 -6.81 -6.27 -14.35
N MET A 285 -7.71 -6.41 -15.34
CA MET A 285 -8.23 -7.74 -15.70
C MET A 285 -7.13 -8.67 -16.23
N ARG A 286 -6.15 -8.13 -16.98
CA ARG A 286 -4.96 -8.88 -17.39
C ARG A 286 -4.11 -9.27 -16.19
N ALA A 287 -3.85 -8.34 -15.25
CA ALA A 287 -3.10 -8.65 -14.03
C ALA A 287 -3.75 -9.77 -13.20
N PHE A 288 -5.08 -9.81 -13.11
CA PHE A 288 -5.78 -10.94 -12.49
C PHE A 288 -5.60 -12.25 -13.27
N HIS A 289 -5.67 -12.21 -14.61
CA HIS A 289 -5.42 -13.38 -15.45
C HIS A 289 -3.99 -13.91 -15.26
N ASP A 290 -3.00 -13.02 -15.27
CA ASP A 290 -1.59 -13.39 -15.12
C ASP A 290 -1.28 -13.96 -13.71
N ALA A 291 -2.02 -13.51 -12.68
CA ALA A 291 -1.88 -13.99 -11.32
C ALA A 291 -2.50 -15.39 -11.08
N GLY A 292 -3.59 -15.75 -11.77
CA GLY A 292 -4.27 -17.02 -11.43
C GLY A 292 -5.04 -17.66 -12.60
N GLY A 293 -4.82 -17.25 -13.83
CA GLY A 293 -5.49 -17.77 -15.02
C GLY A 293 -6.94 -17.28 -15.16
N ILE A 294 -7.64 -17.80 -16.17
CA ILE A 294 -9.00 -17.31 -16.56
C ILE A 294 -10.03 -17.50 -15.44
N GLY A 295 -10.00 -18.62 -14.74
CA GLY A 295 -10.96 -18.92 -13.66
C GLY A 295 -10.83 -17.92 -12.51
N PHE A 296 -9.59 -17.61 -12.10
CA PHE A 296 -9.33 -16.60 -11.08
C PHE A 296 -9.73 -15.21 -11.57
N ALA A 297 -9.39 -14.85 -12.81
CA ALA A 297 -9.71 -13.55 -13.39
C ALA A 297 -11.22 -13.28 -13.43
N LEU A 298 -12.04 -14.27 -13.80
CA LEU A 298 -13.50 -14.17 -13.79
C LEU A 298 -14.05 -13.96 -12.37
N GLY A 299 -13.56 -14.73 -11.39
CA GLY A 299 -13.94 -14.55 -9.98
C GLY A 299 -13.50 -13.21 -9.42
N ALA A 300 -12.27 -12.77 -9.73
CA ALA A 300 -11.72 -11.48 -9.31
C ALA A 300 -12.47 -10.31 -9.96
N ALA A 301 -12.84 -10.42 -11.24
CA ALA A 301 -13.68 -9.44 -11.92
C ALA A 301 -15.07 -9.35 -11.28
N ALA A 302 -15.72 -10.48 -11.01
CA ALA A 302 -17.01 -10.51 -10.32
C ALA A 302 -16.93 -9.85 -8.93
N TYR A 303 -15.90 -10.19 -8.15
CA TYR A 303 -15.66 -9.55 -6.85
C TYR A 303 -15.42 -8.04 -6.98
N TYR A 304 -14.58 -7.63 -7.94
CA TYR A 304 -14.23 -6.24 -8.21
C TYR A 304 -15.44 -5.41 -8.66
N LEU A 305 -16.36 -5.99 -9.45
CA LEU A 305 -17.53 -5.30 -10.00
C LEU A 305 -18.73 -5.28 -9.04
N LEU A 306 -18.90 -6.30 -8.19
CA LEU A 306 -20.15 -6.50 -7.43
C LEU A 306 -20.01 -6.21 -5.93
N LEU A 307 -18.95 -6.66 -5.28
CA LEU A 307 -18.83 -6.57 -3.83
C LEU A 307 -17.83 -5.47 -3.40
N TYR A 308 -16.72 -5.38 -4.10
CA TYR A 308 -15.67 -4.43 -3.75
C TYR A 308 -16.12 -2.96 -3.82
N PRO A 309 -16.93 -2.51 -4.83
CA PRO A 309 -17.42 -1.14 -4.93
C PRO A 309 -18.34 -0.74 -3.77
N LEU A 310 -19.11 -1.70 -3.23
CA LEU A 310 -19.96 -1.47 -2.08
C LEU A 310 -19.11 -1.12 -0.84
N ALA A 311 -18.08 -1.92 -0.57
CA ALA A 311 -17.15 -1.66 0.54
C ALA A 311 -16.41 -0.32 0.38
N VAL A 312 -15.94 -0.03 -0.85
CA VAL A 312 -15.30 1.25 -1.20
C VAL A 312 -16.27 2.42 -1.00
N GLY A 313 -17.52 2.30 -1.46
CA GLY A 313 -18.57 3.32 -1.28
C GLY A 313 -18.86 3.60 0.19
N ILE A 314 -19.01 2.55 1.02
CA ILE A 314 -19.19 2.67 2.48
C ILE A 314 -18.00 3.40 3.10
N GLY A 315 -16.77 3.03 2.73
CA GLY A 315 -15.56 3.68 3.19
C GLY A 315 -15.51 5.17 2.81
N ALA A 316 -15.87 5.48 1.56
CA ALA A 316 -15.90 6.86 1.06
C ALA A 316 -16.92 7.71 1.84
N CYS A 317 -18.15 7.23 2.03
CA CYS A 317 -19.16 7.91 2.86
C CYS A 317 -18.67 8.13 4.30
N ALA A 318 -18.06 7.11 4.93
CA ALA A 318 -17.50 7.23 6.26
C ALA A 318 -16.34 8.27 6.32
N GLY A 319 -15.53 8.38 5.28
CA GLY A 319 -14.48 9.40 5.14
C GLY A 319 -15.05 10.81 5.06
N VAL A 320 -16.08 11.02 4.23
CA VAL A 320 -16.80 12.31 4.10
C VAL A 320 -17.43 12.70 5.43
N MET A 321 -18.19 11.78 6.07
CA MET A 321 -18.81 12.05 7.37
C MET A 321 -17.78 12.44 8.43
N LYS A 322 -16.62 11.75 8.46
CA LYS A 322 -15.54 12.09 9.40
C LYS A 322 -14.92 13.45 9.11
N CYS A 323 -14.90 13.87 7.85
CA CYS A 323 -14.44 15.20 7.46
C CYS A 323 -15.41 16.29 7.95
N LEU A 324 -16.71 16.08 7.75
CA LEU A 324 -17.77 17.04 8.17
C LEU A 324 -17.93 17.14 9.68
N GLY A 325 -17.81 16.01 10.41
CA GLY A 325 -17.98 15.96 11.86
C GLY A 325 -16.80 16.52 12.68
N LYS A 326 -15.63 16.73 12.06
CA LYS A 326 -14.48 17.42 12.66
C LYS A 326 -14.45 18.84 12.11
N SER A 327 -15.26 19.74 12.70
CA SER A 327 -15.03 21.17 12.61
C SER A 327 -13.56 21.46 12.96
N ALA A 328 -12.82 21.88 11.95
CA ALA A 328 -11.52 22.51 11.95
C ALA A 328 -10.73 22.53 13.28
N LYS A 329 -9.86 21.53 13.50
CA LYS A 329 -8.57 21.86 14.08
C LYS A 329 -7.61 22.09 12.90
N PRO A 330 -7.11 23.33 12.68
CA PRO A 330 -6.11 23.61 11.65
C PRO A 330 -4.75 23.11 12.17
N GLY A 331 -4.47 21.82 11.95
CA GLY A 331 -3.20 21.20 12.35
C GLY A 331 -2.43 20.57 11.21
N TRP A 332 -2.92 20.73 9.97
CA TRP A 332 -2.36 20.06 8.78
C TRP A 332 -1.95 21.04 7.68
N GLN A 333 -1.84 22.35 7.99
CA GLN A 333 -1.33 23.32 7.06
C GLN A 333 0.20 23.34 7.10
N HIS A 334 0.79 22.90 5.97
CA HIS A 334 2.16 23.09 5.43
C HIS A 334 3.36 22.56 6.22
#